data_d6e428f19753c58f1ef71ed2e1373156
#
_entry.id   d6e428f19753c58f1ef71ed2e1373156
#
_cell.length_a   1.000
_cell.length_b   1.000
_cell.length_c   1.000
_cell.angle_alpha   90.00
_cell.angle_beta   90.00
_cell.angle_gamma   90.00
#
_symmetry.space_group_name_H-M   'P 1'
#
loop_
_entity.id
_entity.type
_entity.pdbx_description
1 polymer ?
#
loop_
_entity_poly.entity_id
_entity_poly.type
_entity_poly.pdbx_seq_one_letter_code
_entity_poly.pdbx_strand_id
1 'polypeptide(L)'
;VYKRQLVGLSWFDAGVRSFYTREKVETLADLAGLTLRVQESDMMSEMILDLGAKPAQVVYSRVYAALHNAEIDGAENNWPSYEAMGHYEVAPYFLKDEHARVPELQLASEAAMEKLAELDERFPDIIRACGKESALAERRLWAEREASAEKHMREWGVEVTTLSAAEKARFRAAVEPVYAAFEEQSRLIQRIREA
;
A
#
# COMPACT_ATOMS: atom_id res chain seq x y z
N VAL A 1 -5.86 26.54 -3.71
CA VAL A 1 -4.88 27.16 -2.80
C VAL A 1 -3.65 26.26 -2.60
N TYR A 2 -3.82 24.95 -2.44
CA TYR A 2 -2.69 24.03 -2.17
C TYR A 2 -1.84 23.64 -3.38
N LYS A 3 -2.31 23.83 -4.62
CA LYS A 3 -1.62 23.40 -5.86
C LYS A 3 -0.30 24.13 -6.16
N ARG A 4 0.03 25.22 -5.45
CA ARG A 4 1.25 26.02 -5.67
C ARG A 4 2.21 26.06 -4.48
N GLN A 5 1.99 25.27 -3.43
CA GLN A 5 2.81 25.30 -2.23
C GLN A 5 3.82 24.14 -2.14
N LEU A 6 3.68 23.14 -2.99
CA LEU A 6 4.49 21.93 -2.96
C LEU A 6 5.12 21.66 -4.34
N VAL A 7 6.39 21.31 -4.33
CA VAL A 7 7.17 20.90 -5.49
C VAL A 7 7.46 19.41 -5.37
N GLY A 8 7.02 18.60 -6.35
CA GLY A 8 7.37 17.20 -6.45
C GLY A 8 8.83 17.03 -6.83
N LEU A 9 9.57 16.23 -6.07
CA LEU A 9 10.98 15.94 -6.34
C LEU A 9 11.16 14.57 -6.98
N SER A 10 10.53 13.53 -6.42
CA SER A 10 10.65 12.16 -6.89
C SER A 10 9.54 11.27 -6.32
N TRP A 11 9.51 10.00 -6.78
CA TRP A 11 8.61 8.97 -6.30
C TRP A 11 9.40 7.84 -5.65
N PHE A 12 9.09 7.55 -4.40
CA PHE A 12 9.56 6.40 -3.64
C PHE A 12 8.60 5.21 -3.81
N ASP A 13 9.09 4.02 -3.50
CA ASP A 13 8.29 2.80 -3.47
C ASP A 13 7.96 2.45 -2.01
N ALA A 14 6.70 2.19 -1.72
CA ALA A 14 6.27 1.66 -0.43
C ALA A 14 5.85 0.18 -0.53
N GLY A 15 6.23 -0.47 -1.64
CA GLY A 15 5.98 -1.88 -1.88
C GLY A 15 4.54 -2.22 -2.22
N VAL A 16 4.25 -3.50 -2.15
CA VAL A 16 2.96 -4.07 -2.51
C VAL A 16 2.16 -4.39 -1.26
N ARG A 17 0.88 -4.05 -1.27
CA ARG A 17 -0.05 -4.33 -0.17
C ARG A 17 -0.80 -5.62 -0.40
N SER A 18 -0.94 -6.38 0.66
CA SER A 18 -1.64 -7.66 0.68
C SER A 18 -2.46 -7.79 1.97
N PHE A 19 -3.47 -8.65 1.95
CA PHE A 19 -4.26 -8.95 3.15
C PHE A 19 -3.52 -9.85 4.13
N TYR A 20 -3.78 -9.68 5.41
CA TYR A 20 -3.43 -10.62 6.47
C TYR A 20 -4.58 -10.74 7.45
N THR A 21 -4.84 -11.96 7.91
CA THR A 21 -6.06 -12.30 8.62
C THR A 21 -5.78 -13.20 9.83
N ARG A 22 -6.75 -13.23 10.77
CA ARG A 22 -6.71 -14.10 11.95
C ARG A 22 -6.99 -15.56 11.61
N GLU A 23 -7.79 -15.80 10.59
CA GLU A 23 -8.11 -17.11 10.04
C GLU A 23 -7.66 -17.21 8.60
N LYS A 24 -7.36 -18.42 8.12
CA LYS A 24 -6.80 -18.63 6.79
C LYS A 24 -7.80 -18.26 5.69
N VAL A 25 -7.29 -17.51 4.70
CA VAL A 25 -8.01 -17.12 3.48
C VAL A 25 -7.23 -17.66 2.26
N GLU A 26 -7.90 -18.39 1.39
CA GLU A 26 -7.32 -18.99 0.19
C GLU A 26 -8.02 -18.57 -1.09
N THR A 27 -9.29 -18.14 -1.00
CA THR A 27 -10.14 -17.78 -2.12
C THR A 27 -10.90 -16.48 -1.86
N LEU A 28 -11.46 -15.89 -2.91
CA LEU A 28 -12.35 -14.73 -2.79
C LEU A 28 -13.55 -15.00 -1.87
N ALA A 29 -14.09 -16.22 -1.91
CA ALA A 29 -15.25 -16.59 -1.09
C ALA A 29 -14.93 -16.54 0.42
N ASP A 30 -13.70 -16.80 0.82
CA ASP A 30 -13.29 -16.80 2.22
C ASP A 30 -13.25 -15.38 2.82
N LEU A 31 -13.22 -14.33 2.00
CA LEU A 31 -13.33 -12.94 2.46
C LEU A 31 -14.76 -12.55 2.85
N ALA A 32 -15.76 -13.34 2.41
CA ALA A 32 -17.15 -12.98 2.58
C ALA A 32 -17.52 -12.79 4.05
N GLY A 33 -17.95 -11.57 4.39
CA GLY A 33 -18.41 -11.21 5.73
C GLY A 33 -17.31 -10.88 6.73
N LEU A 34 -16.03 -11.08 6.42
CA LEU A 34 -14.91 -10.64 7.27
C LEU A 34 -14.91 -9.13 7.42
N THR A 35 -14.53 -8.65 8.60
CA THR A 35 -14.29 -7.24 8.86
C THR A 35 -12.82 -6.94 8.64
N LEU A 36 -12.49 -6.24 7.55
CA LEU A 36 -11.12 -5.94 7.16
C LEU A 36 -10.79 -4.45 7.35
N ARG A 37 -9.71 -4.20 8.07
CA ARG A 37 -9.24 -2.83 8.28
C ARG A 37 -8.61 -2.29 7.00
N VAL A 38 -9.00 -1.07 6.67
CA VAL A 38 -8.37 -0.24 5.63
C VAL A 38 -7.94 1.12 6.20
N GLN A 39 -7.16 1.84 5.42
CA GLN A 39 -6.86 3.26 5.68
C GLN A 39 -8.14 4.10 5.54
N GLU A 40 -8.11 5.34 6.00
CA GLU A 40 -9.18 6.32 5.78
C GLU A 40 -9.24 6.72 4.30
N SER A 41 -9.83 5.86 3.49
CA SER A 41 -9.96 6.00 2.04
C SER A 41 -11.25 5.36 1.57
N ASP A 42 -12.11 6.14 0.92
CA ASP A 42 -13.36 5.66 0.36
C ASP A 42 -13.10 4.61 -0.72
N MET A 43 -12.10 4.82 -1.58
CA MET A 43 -11.70 3.85 -2.59
C MET A 43 -11.30 2.49 -1.99
N MET A 44 -10.53 2.48 -0.90
CA MET A 44 -10.15 1.25 -0.23
C MET A 44 -11.36 0.59 0.44
N SER A 45 -12.29 1.38 0.98
CA SER A 45 -13.54 0.85 1.55
C SER A 45 -14.42 0.22 0.49
N GLU A 46 -14.59 0.85 -0.66
CA GLU A 46 -15.34 0.30 -1.80
C GLU A 46 -14.71 -0.99 -2.31
N MET A 47 -13.37 -1.03 -2.44
CA MET A 47 -12.66 -2.26 -2.82
C MET A 47 -13.00 -3.43 -1.88
N ILE A 48 -13.02 -3.20 -0.57
CA ILE A 48 -13.38 -4.24 0.42
C ILE A 48 -14.83 -4.70 0.26
N LEU A 49 -15.76 -3.77 0.02
CA LEU A 49 -17.16 -4.08 -0.23
C LEU A 49 -17.34 -4.93 -1.50
N ASP A 50 -16.65 -4.57 -2.57
CA ASP A 50 -16.68 -5.29 -3.84
C ASP A 50 -16.09 -6.71 -3.72
N LEU A 51 -15.13 -6.91 -2.81
CA LEU A 51 -14.60 -8.24 -2.46
C LEU A 51 -15.53 -9.05 -1.56
N GLY A 52 -16.68 -8.50 -1.14
CA GLY A 52 -17.66 -9.18 -0.29
C GLY A 52 -17.37 -9.11 1.21
N ALA A 53 -16.37 -8.35 1.62
CA ALA A 53 -16.00 -8.14 3.01
C ALA A 53 -16.59 -6.82 3.57
N LYS A 54 -16.35 -6.54 4.85
CA LYS A 54 -16.81 -5.32 5.53
C LYS A 54 -15.60 -4.41 5.82
N PRO A 55 -15.55 -3.18 5.31
CA PRO A 55 -14.46 -2.27 5.61
C PRO A 55 -14.58 -1.72 7.03
N ALA A 56 -13.44 -1.60 7.72
CA ALA A 56 -13.32 -0.92 9.00
C ALA A 56 -12.18 0.10 8.94
N GLN A 57 -12.50 1.38 9.03
CA GLN A 57 -11.50 2.44 9.08
C GLN A 57 -10.95 2.55 10.51
N VAL A 58 -9.76 1.99 10.74
CA VAL A 58 -9.07 2.03 12.03
C VAL A 58 -7.72 2.72 11.85
N VAL A 59 -7.42 3.67 12.72
CA VAL A 59 -6.12 4.38 12.71
C VAL A 59 -4.96 3.38 12.88
N TYR A 60 -3.86 3.62 12.17
CA TYR A 60 -2.75 2.67 12.06
C TYR A 60 -2.22 2.14 13.41
N SER A 61 -2.05 3.03 14.39
CA SER A 61 -1.56 2.68 15.71
C SER A 61 -2.48 1.77 16.55
N ARG A 62 -3.75 1.59 16.13
CA ARG A 62 -4.71 0.74 16.82
C ARG A 62 -4.93 -0.62 16.17
N VAL A 63 -4.33 -0.87 15.01
CA VAL A 63 -4.59 -2.10 14.23
C VAL A 63 -4.22 -3.36 15.01
N TYR A 64 -3.06 -3.39 15.67
CA TYR A 64 -2.66 -4.53 16.49
C TYR A 64 -3.70 -4.85 17.58
N ALA A 65 -4.13 -3.84 18.34
CA ALA A 65 -5.12 -4.01 19.41
C ALA A 65 -6.48 -4.46 18.85
N ALA A 66 -6.92 -3.93 17.72
CA ALA A 66 -8.18 -4.30 17.09
C ALA A 66 -8.16 -5.76 16.61
N LEU A 67 -7.05 -6.23 16.04
CA LEU A 67 -6.83 -7.64 15.68
C LEU A 67 -6.82 -8.54 16.92
N HIS A 68 -6.05 -8.17 17.95
CA HIS A 68 -5.93 -8.93 19.19
C HIS A 68 -7.28 -9.09 19.88
N ASN A 69 -8.09 -8.03 19.94
CA ASN A 69 -9.41 -8.03 20.58
C ASN A 69 -10.52 -8.60 19.69
N ALA A 70 -10.22 -9.07 18.49
CA ALA A 70 -11.21 -9.53 17.52
C ALA A 70 -12.27 -8.48 17.13
N GLU A 71 -11.90 -7.19 17.17
CA GLU A 71 -12.73 -6.10 16.64
C GLU A 71 -12.73 -6.10 15.09
N ILE A 72 -11.65 -6.62 14.50
CA ILE A 72 -11.48 -6.85 13.08
C ILE A 72 -10.92 -8.26 12.83
N ASP A 73 -11.20 -8.84 11.68
CA ASP A 73 -10.76 -10.19 11.29
C ASP A 73 -9.44 -10.16 10.54
N GLY A 74 -9.10 -9.01 9.96
CA GLY A 74 -7.87 -8.84 9.21
C GLY A 74 -7.60 -7.37 8.87
N ALA A 75 -6.49 -7.17 8.19
CA ALA A 75 -6.08 -5.87 7.67
C ALA A 75 -5.25 -6.05 6.39
N GLU A 76 -4.77 -4.96 5.81
CA GLU A 76 -3.92 -4.99 4.64
C GLU A 76 -2.72 -4.05 4.81
N ASN A 77 -1.56 -4.47 4.35
CA ASN A 77 -0.34 -3.66 4.30
C ASN A 77 0.78 -4.36 3.51
N ASN A 78 1.96 -3.70 3.43
CA ASN A 78 3.18 -4.28 2.92
C ASN A 78 3.92 -5.13 3.98
N TRP A 79 4.85 -5.96 3.56
CA TRP A 79 5.63 -6.84 4.43
C TRP A 79 6.37 -6.11 5.56
N PRO A 80 7.13 -5.00 5.29
CA PRO A 80 7.82 -4.28 6.34
C PRO A 80 6.92 -3.73 7.43
N SER A 81 5.72 -3.23 7.07
CA SER A 81 4.75 -2.72 8.04
C SER A 81 4.12 -3.83 8.86
N TYR A 82 3.78 -4.97 8.24
CA TYR A 82 3.25 -6.15 8.91
C TYR A 82 4.23 -6.68 9.97
N GLU A 83 5.52 -6.78 9.62
CA GLU A 83 6.59 -7.16 10.54
C GLU A 83 6.78 -6.13 11.65
N ALA A 84 7.02 -4.86 11.30
CA ALA A 84 7.39 -3.82 12.26
C ALA A 84 6.32 -3.52 13.32
N MET A 85 5.04 -3.73 12.98
CA MET A 85 3.91 -3.52 13.88
C MET A 85 3.50 -4.79 14.65
N GLY A 86 4.21 -5.90 14.46
CA GLY A 86 3.93 -7.16 15.14
C GLY A 86 2.57 -7.79 14.76
N HIS A 87 1.97 -7.38 13.63
CA HIS A 87 0.63 -7.85 13.26
C HIS A 87 0.60 -9.38 13.03
N TYR A 88 1.73 -9.99 12.70
CA TYR A 88 1.89 -11.43 12.51
C TYR A 88 1.57 -12.25 13.78
N GLU A 89 1.74 -11.67 14.96
CA GLU A 89 1.43 -12.34 16.24
C GLU A 89 -0.08 -12.59 16.43
N VAL A 90 -0.91 -11.74 15.85
CA VAL A 90 -2.36 -11.71 16.04
C VAL A 90 -3.16 -11.99 14.77
N ALA A 91 -2.51 -12.00 13.61
CA ALA A 91 -3.05 -12.30 12.29
C ALA A 91 -2.00 -13.04 11.45
N PRO A 92 -1.76 -14.34 11.73
CA PRO A 92 -0.62 -15.09 11.19
C PRO A 92 -0.82 -15.62 9.75
N TYR A 93 -1.96 -15.35 9.12
CA TYR A 93 -2.27 -15.79 7.76
C TYR A 93 -2.13 -14.63 6.79
N PHE A 94 -1.11 -14.68 5.93
CA PHE A 94 -0.84 -13.64 4.94
C PHE A 94 -1.28 -14.10 3.55
N LEU A 95 -2.28 -13.43 2.99
CA LEU A 95 -2.74 -13.66 1.63
C LEU A 95 -1.96 -12.78 0.67
N LYS A 96 -1.02 -13.36 -0.07
CA LYS A 96 -0.22 -12.64 -1.07
C LYS A 96 -1.03 -12.41 -2.36
N ASP A 97 -2.01 -11.54 -2.26
CA ASP A 97 -2.90 -11.14 -3.36
C ASP A 97 -2.36 -9.94 -4.15
N GLU A 98 -1.52 -9.12 -3.49
CA GLU A 98 -0.82 -7.99 -4.13
C GLU A 98 -1.79 -7.00 -4.79
N HIS A 99 -2.90 -6.66 -4.08
CA HIS A 99 -4.01 -5.88 -4.63
C HIS A 99 -3.70 -4.40 -4.88
N ALA A 100 -2.73 -3.83 -4.18
CA ALA A 100 -2.40 -2.42 -4.35
C ALA A 100 -0.90 -2.15 -4.22
N ARG A 101 -0.42 -1.15 -4.96
CA ARG A 101 0.90 -0.55 -4.79
C ARG A 101 0.72 0.93 -4.51
N VAL A 102 1.30 1.43 -3.43
CA VAL A 102 1.16 2.82 -3.00
C VAL A 102 2.51 3.53 -3.17
N PRO A 103 2.68 4.33 -4.23
CA PRO A 103 3.89 5.12 -4.38
C PRO A 103 3.88 6.28 -3.38
N GLU A 104 5.04 6.62 -2.83
CA GLU A 104 5.22 7.75 -1.94
C GLU A 104 5.87 8.91 -2.69
N LEU A 105 5.37 10.13 -2.46
CA LEU A 105 5.86 11.32 -3.13
C LEU A 105 6.81 12.11 -2.22
N GLN A 106 8.05 12.28 -2.66
CA GLN A 106 8.99 13.19 -2.02
C GLN A 106 8.66 14.62 -2.44
N LEU A 107 8.43 15.47 -1.46
CA LEU A 107 7.98 16.86 -1.66
C LEU A 107 8.93 17.86 -1.00
N ALA A 108 9.09 19.02 -1.62
CA ALA A 108 9.62 20.22 -0.99
C ALA A 108 8.55 21.32 -0.96
N SER A 109 8.61 22.24 -0.01
CA SER A 109 7.77 23.43 -0.08
C SER A 109 8.31 24.40 -1.14
N GLU A 110 7.41 25.07 -1.87
CA GLU A 110 7.78 26.09 -2.85
C GLU A 110 8.62 27.20 -2.18
N ALA A 111 8.20 27.66 -1.00
CA ALA A 111 8.94 28.66 -0.23
C ALA A 111 10.37 28.25 0.15
N ALA A 112 10.60 26.94 0.41
CA ALA A 112 11.96 26.45 0.64
C ALA A 112 12.80 26.47 -0.64
N MET A 113 12.18 26.11 -1.77
CA MET A 113 12.86 26.14 -3.07
C MET A 113 13.22 27.57 -3.50
N GLU A 114 12.33 28.55 -3.24
CA GLU A 114 12.59 29.98 -3.48
C GLU A 114 13.75 30.50 -2.64
N LYS A 115 13.75 30.22 -1.32
CA LYS A 115 14.86 30.61 -0.43
C LYS A 115 16.19 29.98 -0.85
N LEU A 116 16.18 28.74 -1.35
CA LEU A 116 17.38 28.12 -1.89
C LEU A 116 17.87 28.82 -3.14
N ALA A 117 16.97 29.25 -4.02
CA ALA A 117 17.31 30.01 -5.23
C ALA A 117 17.88 31.40 -4.91
N GLU A 118 17.41 32.04 -3.83
CA GLU A 118 17.99 33.32 -3.34
C GLU A 118 19.45 33.17 -2.85
N LEU A 119 19.80 32.00 -2.31
CA LEU A 119 21.17 31.71 -1.88
C LEU A 119 22.11 31.38 -3.06
N ASP A 120 21.64 30.57 -4.00
CA ASP A 120 22.30 30.22 -5.25
C ASP A 120 21.26 29.68 -6.23
N GLU A 121 21.21 30.24 -7.43
CA GLU A 121 20.25 29.85 -8.48
C GLU A 121 20.31 28.36 -8.88
N ARG A 122 21.43 27.69 -8.61
CA ARG A 122 21.64 26.27 -8.91
C ARG A 122 21.03 25.33 -7.85
N PHE A 123 20.77 25.79 -6.62
CA PHE A 123 20.33 24.91 -5.53
C PHE A 123 19.01 24.19 -5.81
N PRO A 124 17.97 24.81 -6.39
CA PRO A 124 16.75 24.10 -6.75
C PRO A 124 16.98 22.89 -7.68
N ASP A 125 17.87 23.04 -8.65
CA ASP A 125 18.18 21.94 -9.58
C ASP A 125 19.02 20.84 -8.93
N ILE A 126 19.94 21.21 -8.05
CA ILE A 126 20.69 20.26 -7.22
C ILE A 126 19.71 19.43 -6.36
N ILE A 127 18.77 20.08 -5.67
CA ILE A 127 17.77 19.38 -4.85
C ILE A 127 16.92 18.42 -5.69
N ARG A 128 16.50 18.83 -6.88
CA ARG A 128 15.76 17.93 -7.80
C ARG A 128 16.60 16.74 -8.26
N ALA A 129 17.89 16.97 -8.55
CA ALA A 129 18.80 15.89 -8.94
C ALA A 129 19.01 14.90 -7.77
N CYS A 130 19.30 15.40 -6.57
CA CYS A 130 19.44 14.59 -5.37
C CYS A 130 18.14 13.82 -5.05
N GLY A 131 16.97 14.45 -5.25
CA GLY A 131 15.68 13.78 -5.09
C GLY A 131 15.53 12.56 -6.01
N LYS A 132 15.94 12.68 -7.27
CA LYS A 132 15.92 11.54 -8.23
C LYS A 132 16.91 10.44 -7.84
N GLU A 133 18.13 10.81 -7.44
CA GLU A 133 19.13 9.83 -6.99
C GLU A 133 18.69 9.10 -5.73
N SER A 134 18.13 9.84 -4.75
CA SER A 134 17.60 9.23 -3.52
C SER A 134 16.47 8.24 -3.80
N ALA A 135 15.62 8.51 -4.79
CA ALA A 135 14.54 7.58 -5.17
C ALA A 135 15.08 6.27 -5.78
N LEU A 136 16.16 6.34 -6.57
CA LEU A 136 16.80 5.12 -7.10
C LEU A 136 17.43 4.28 -5.99
N ALA A 137 18.08 4.92 -5.03
CA ALA A 137 18.66 4.25 -3.88
C ALA A 137 17.57 3.66 -2.97
N GLU A 138 16.51 4.42 -2.71
CA GLU A 138 15.38 4.01 -1.87
C GLU A 138 14.68 2.77 -2.46
N ARG A 139 14.33 2.75 -3.73
CA ARG A 139 13.65 1.60 -4.38
C ARG A 139 14.44 0.30 -4.26
N ARG A 140 15.78 0.38 -4.38
CA ARG A 140 16.64 -0.79 -4.18
C ARG A 140 16.63 -1.26 -2.73
N LEU A 141 16.82 -0.33 -1.78
CA LEU A 141 16.81 -0.65 -0.35
C LEU A 141 15.45 -1.15 0.12
N TRP A 142 14.36 -0.59 -0.45
CA TRP A 142 13.00 -1.04 -0.13
C TRP A 142 12.74 -2.47 -0.61
N ALA A 143 13.15 -2.81 -1.82
CA ALA A 143 13.02 -4.17 -2.35
C ALA A 143 13.81 -5.19 -1.48
N GLU A 144 15.02 -4.83 -1.04
CA GLU A 144 15.82 -5.64 -0.09
C GLU A 144 15.08 -5.79 1.26
N ARG A 145 14.46 -4.72 1.75
CA ARG A 145 13.69 -4.70 3.00
C ARG A 145 12.43 -5.57 2.92
N GLU A 146 11.67 -5.50 1.82
CA GLU A 146 10.50 -6.35 1.59
C GLU A 146 10.87 -7.82 1.57
N ALA A 147 11.90 -8.19 0.81
CA ALA A 147 12.37 -9.56 0.72
C ALA A 147 12.84 -10.10 2.09
N SER A 148 13.53 -9.27 2.87
CA SER A 148 13.95 -9.62 4.23
C SER A 148 12.76 -9.80 5.16
N ALA A 149 11.76 -8.92 5.11
CA ALA A 149 10.56 -9.03 5.93
C ALA A 149 9.76 -10.30 5.61
N GLU A 150 9.49 -10.58 4.33
CA GLU A 150 8.81 -11.81 3.92
C GLU A 150 9.55 -13.07 4.43
N LYS A 151 10.89 -13.09 4.31
CA LYS A 151 11.71 -14.20 4.81
C LYS A 151 11.56 -14.39 6.31
N HIS A 152 11.71 -13.32 7.11
CA HIS A 152 11.58 -13.39 8.57
C HIS A 152 10.18 -13.86 8.99
N MET A 153 9.14 -13.34 8.34
CA MET A 153 7.76 -13.73 8.66
C MET A 153 7.52 -15.22 8.42
N ARG A 154 8.04 -15.78 7.31
CA ARG A 154 7.97 -17.22 7.04
C ARG A 154 8.76 -18.04 8.07
N GLU A 155 9.95 -17.59 8.47
CA GLU A 155 10.77 -18.24 9.50
C GLU A 155 10.08 -18.19 10.88
N TRP A 156 9.27 -17.18 11.16
CA TRP A 156 8.52 -17.01 12.41
C TRP A 156 7.12 -17.67 12.39
N GLY A 157 6.84 -18.43 11.34
CA GLY A 157 5.65 -19.29 11.28
C GLY A 157 4.41 -18.66 10.65
N VAL A 158 4.54 -17.50 9.96
CA VAL A 158 3.44 -16.94 9.17
C VAL A 158 3.12 -17.86 8.00
N GLU A 159 1.85 -18.25 7.89
CA GLU A 159 1.36 -19.02 6.75
C GLU A 159 1.04 -18.08 5.60
N VAL A 160 1.75 -18.26 4.48
CA VAL A 160 1.60 -17.41 3.29
C VAL A 160 0.84 -18.16 2.21
N THR A 161 -0.34 -17.69 1.88
CA THR A 161 -1.13 -18.17 0.74
C THR A 161 -0.84 -17.32 -0.48
N THR A 162 -0.50 -17.95 -1.60
CA THR A 162 -0.39 -17.28 -2.90
C THR A 162 -1.59 -17.65 -3.76
N LEU A 163 -2.32 -16.65 -4.24
CA LEU A 163 -3.48 -16.87 -5.07
C LEU A 163 -3.11 -17.55 -6.40
N SER A 164 -3.93 -18.51 -6.81
CA SER A 164 -3.87 -19.05 -8.17
C SER A 164 -4.22 -17.97 -9.20
N ALA A 165 -3.82 -18.17 -10.45
CA ALA A 165 -4.16 -17.25 -11.54
C ALA A 165 -5.70 -17.10 -11.70
N ALA A 166 -6.45 -18.16 -11.47
CA ALA A 166 -7.92 -18.14 -11.51
C ALA A 166 -8.51 -17.29 -10.38
N GLU A 167 -7.99 -17.41 -9.15
CA GLU A 167 -8.44 -16.57 -8.03
C GLU A 167 -8.02 -15.12 -8.22
N LYS A 168 -6.79 -14.83 -8.67
CA LYS A 168 -6.39 -13.45 -9.02
C LYS A 168 -7.33 -12.81 -10.06
N ALA A 169 -7.78 -13.58 -11.04
CA ALA A 169 -8.77 -13.11 -12.01
C ALA A 169 -10.13 -12.81 -11.38
N ARG A 170 -10.59 -13.62 -10.42
CA ARG A 170 -11.83 -13.37 -9.66
C ARG A 170 -11.74 -12.12 -8.81
N PHE A 171 -10.64 -11.94 -8.07
CA PHE A 171 -10.38 -10.71 -7.31
C PHE A 171 -10.42 -9.46 -8.21
N ARG A 172 -9.73 -9.50 -9.37
CA ARG A 172 -9.76 -8.40 -10.34
C ARG A 172 -11.15 -8.11 -10.87
N ALA A 173 -11.92 -9.14 -11.20
CA ALA A 173 -13.29 -8.98 -11.69
C ALA A 173 -14.20 -8.38 -10.62
N ALA A 174 -14.04 -8.76 -9.36
CA ALA A 174 -14.83 -8.23 -8.26
C ALA A 174 -14.62 -6.72 -8.07
N VAL A 175 -13.39 -6.23 -8.17
CA VAL A 175 -13.04 -4.81 -7.93
C VAL A 175 -13.12 -3.93 -9.19
N GLU A 176 -13.56 -4.47 -10.33
CA GLU A 176 -13.70 -3.66 -11.57
C GLU A 176 -14.62 -2.42 -11.38
N PRO A 177 -15.70 -2.46 -10.57
CA PRO A 177 -16.51 -1.27 -10.29
C PRO A 177 -15.74 -0.09 -9.69
N VAL A 178 -14.70 -0.34 -8.88
CA VAL A 178 -13.84 0.72 -8.34
C VAL A 178 -13.22 1.56 -9.45
N TYR A 179 -12.78 0.93 -10.55
CA TYR A 179 -12.17 1.65 -11.68
C TYR A 179 -13.17 2.53 -12.43
N ALA A 180 -14.44 2.14 -12.48
CA ALA A 180 -15.49 2.92 -13.13
C ALA A 180 -15.70 4.28 -12.43
N ALA A 181 -15.47 4.38 -11.13
CA ALA A 181 -15.54 5.64 -10.39
C ALA A 181 -14.42 6.64 -10.77
N PHE A 182 -13.39 6.19 -11.51
CA PHE A 182 -12.22 6.98 -11.92
C PHE A 182 -12.10 7.16 -13.44
N GLU A 183 -13.22 7.33 -14.14
CA GLU A 183 -13.25 7.52 -15.62
C GLU A 183 -12.34 8.65 -16.11
N GLU A 184 -12.25 9.76 -15.36
CA GLU A 184 -11.37 10.88 -15.72
C GLU A 184 -9.89 10.48 -15.77
N GLN A 185 -9.48 9.43 -15.05
CA GLN A 185 -8.14 8.89 -15.01
C GLN A 185 -7.96 7.68 -15.95
N SER A 186 -8.95 7.32 -16.75
CA SER A 186 -8.98 6.11 -17.59
C SER A 186 -7.73 5.94 -18.46
N ARG A 187 -7.21 7.02 -19.06
CA ARG A 187 -5.97 6.99 -19.84
C ARG A 187 -4.74 6.63 -19.00
N LEU A 188 -4.66 7.12 -17.76
CA LEU A 188 -3.56 6.81 -16.86
C LEU A 188 -3.65 5.36 -16.39
N ILE A 189 -4.85 4.91 -16.01
CA ILE A 189 -5.14 3.53 -15.61
C ILE A 189 -4.74 2.56 -16.73
N GLN A 190 -5.14 2.85 -17.98
CA GLN A 190 -4.78 2.03 -19.13
C GLN A 190 -3.26 1.95 -19.30
N ARG A 191 -2.55 3.07 -19.26
CA ARG A 191 -1.07 3.08 -19.36
C ARG A 191 -0.39 2.29 -18.26
N ILE A 192 -0.94 2.28 -17.04
CA ILE A 192 -0.41 1.47 -15.92
C ILE A 192 -0.65 -0.01 -16.16
N ARG A 193 -1.81 -0.38 -16.73
CA ARG A 193 -2.14 -1.79 -17.04
C ARG A 193 -1.28 -2.37 -18.18
N GLU A 194 -0.77 -1.53 -19.06
CA GLU A 194 0.04 -1.91 -20.23
C GLU A 194 1.56 -1.88 -19.96
N ALA A 195 2.01 -1.36 -18.82
CA ALA A 195 3.41 -1.23 -18.43
C ALA A 195 3.93 -2.49 -17.72
#